data_fd4db003e8d0943654722c8ea11bdcdf
#
_entry.id   fd4db003e8d0943654722c8ea11bdcdf
#
_cell.length_a   1.000
_cell.length_b   1.000
_cell.length_c   1.000
_cell.angle_alpha   90.00
_cell.angle_beta   90.00
_cell.angle_gamma   90.00
#
_symmetry.space_group_name_H-M   'P 1'
#
loop_
_entity.id
_entity.type
_entity.pdbx_description
1 polymer ?
#
loop_
_entity_poly.entity_id
_entity_poly.type
_entity_poly.pdbx_seq_one_letter_code
_entity_poly.pdbx_strand_id
1 'polypeptide(L)'
;QYPELVTPASPTQHVGGTPSGRFAKVTHAVKMESLLDAFSYDELRDFDRRVRDAGIEPEYVVEIKIDGLSCSLEYENGELVRASTRGDGVVGEDVTANVRAIKKIPKKLKNAPEFLEVRGEVYMPHEAFQHLCAEQELQGAAPFKNPRNAAAGSLRQKDAKITGSRGLSIFVFNVQQVRGKELTPHAESLDYLKSLGLPVSPRYHIVHDIEDAIKEIEQIGQNRSKLDFDMDGAVIKVNDFAQRDLMGSTNKFPRWAIAFKYPPEVKETTLRSIEVAVGRTGVLTPTACFDPVFLAGTTVARATLHNEDFIRQFGLCIGDTIQVRKAGDIIPEVIGVVHHPENAEPYQMPTVCPSCGAPVVHLEDEAALRCVNPECPAQALRNIIHFASRDAMDIDGLGTAVATQLVEKDMVHSAADVYALSREQLLTLDKFKEKSADNLLNAIQRSKENNLDKLLFGFGIRNIGDKAAALLAEHFGLLHAIREADA
;
A
#
# COMPACT_ATOMS: atom_id res chain seq x y z
N GLN A 1 -19.79 11.89 -15.05
CA GLN A 1 -21.22 12.03 -15.36
C GLN A 1 -21.84 13.23 -14.62
N TYR A 2 -21.20 13.75 -13.56
CA TYR A 2 -21.57 14.96 -12.84
C TYR A 2 -20.30 15.79 -12.57
N PRO A 3 -19.75 16.48 -13.61
CA PRO A 3 -18.50 17.23 -13.49
C PRO A 3 -18.56 18.34 -12.44
N GLU A 4 -19.76 18.88 -12.17
CA GLU A 4 -20.01 19.91 -11.15
C GLU A 4 -19.78 19.41 -9.71
N LEU A 5 -19.79 18.08 -9.47
CA LEU A 5 -19.52 17.51 -8.14
C LEU A 5 -18.03 17.23 -7.90
N VAL A 6 -17.19 17.44 -8.92
CA VAL A 6 -15.75 17.20 -8.82
C VAL A 6 -15.07 18.43 -8.23
N THR A 7 -14.57 18.32 -7.00
CA THR A 7 -13.78 19.36 -6.35
C THR A 7 -12.28 18.99 -6.35
N PRO A 8 -11.36 19.94 -6.20
CA PRO A 8 -9.92 19.65 -6.07
C PRO A 8 -9.58 18.65 -4.94
N ALA A 9 -10.43 18.54 -3.91
CA ALA A 9 -10.29 17.60 -2.81
C ALA A 9 -10.95 16.25 -3.06
N SER A 10 -11.60 16.03 -4.22
CA SER A 10 -12.28 14.79 -4.54
C SER A 10 -11.29 13.61 -4.56
N PRO A 11 -11.60 12.42 -3.96
CA PRO A 11 -10.76 11.24 -4.02
C PRO A 11 -10.42 10.79 -5.43
N THR A 12 -11.24 11.20 -6.42
CA THR A 12 -11.01 10.92 -7.84
C THR A 12 -9.91 11.79 -8.45
N GLN A 13 -9.47 12.85 -7.77
CA GLN A 13 -8.46 13.81 -8.25
C GLN A 13 -7.04 13.49 -7.74
N HIS A 14 -6.90 12.56 -6.80
CA HIS A 14 -5.61 12.27 -6.16
C HIS A 14 -5.18 10.81 -6.38
N VAL A 15 -3.88 10.62 -6.57
CA VAL A 15 -3.22 9.31 -6.50
C VAL A 15 -3.01 8.98 -5.02
N GLY A 16 -3.21 7.74 -4.61
CA GLY A 16 -3.08 7.35 -3.21
C GLY A 16 -1.66 7.52 -2.66
N GLY A 17 -1.57 7.90 -1.40
CA GLY A 17 -0.34 8.04 -0.62
C GLY A 17 -0.06 9.49 -0.20
N THR A 18 -0.19 9.77 1.10
CA THR A 18 0.17 11.08 1.68
C THR A 18 1.66 11.12 2.02
N PRO A 19 2.42 12.20 1.68
CA PRO A 19 3.82 12.33 2.07
C PRO A 19 4.01 12.30 3.59
N SER A 20 5.04 11.58 4.06
CA SER A 20 5.34 11.52 5.49
C SER A 20 6.00 12.82 5.95
N GLY A 21 5.71 13.31 7.16
CA GLY A 21 6.36 14.51 7.72
C GLY A 21 7.85 14.36 8.08
N ARG A 22 8.49 13.23 7.72
CA ARG A 22 9.92 12.94 8.00
C ARG A 22 10.88 13.50 6.95
N PHE A 23 10.39 13.72 5.74
CA PHE A 23 11.16 14.22 4.59
C PHE A 23 10.56 15.53 4.12
N ALA A 24 11.39 16.40 3.53
CA ALA A 24 10.89 17.61 2.89
C ALA A 24 9.92 17.25 1.75
N LYS A 25 8.91 18.07 1.56
CA LYS A 25 7.96 17.90 0.46
C LYS A 25 8.54 18.43 -0.83
N VAL A 26 8.29 17.74 -1.94
CA VAL A 26 8.66 18.14 -3.30
C VAL A 26 7.42 18.16 -4.16
N THR A 27 7.08 19.31 -4.72
CA THR A 27 6.02 19.41 -5.73
C THR A 27 6.61 19.03 -7.08
N HIS A 28 5.99 18.05 -7.75
CA HIS A 28 6.41 17.60 -9.07
C HIS A 28 6.04 18.64 -10.13
N ALA A 29 7.00 18.99 -11.00
CA ALA A 29 6.75 19.87 -12.13
C ALA A 29 5.86 19.18 -13.19
N VAL A 30 6.06 17.87 -13.39
CA VAL A 30 5.20 17.00 -14.20
C VAL A 30 4.54 15.97 -13.27
N LYS A 31 3.21 15.90 -13.31
CA LYS A 31 2.45 14.98 -12.46
C LYS A 31 2.89 13.52 -12.67
N MET A 32 3.13 12.81 -11.58
CA MET A 32 3.48 11.40 -11.60
C MET A 32 2.21 10.54 -11.58
N GLU A 33 1.58 10.41 -12.74
CA GLU A 33 0.31 9.70 -12.89
C GLU A 33 0.44 8.19 -12.62
N SER A 34 -0.65 7.57 -12.15
CA SER A 34 -0.81 6.11 -12.13
C SER A 34 -1.16 5.60 -13.52
N LEU A 35 -1.19 4.29 -13.72
CA LEU A 35 -1.70 3.67 -14.94
C LEU A 35 -3.10 3.10 -14.67
N LEU A 36 -3.90 3.01 -15.73
CA LEU A 36 -5.13 2.22 -15.73
C LEU A 36 -4.72 0.74 -15.79
N ASP A 37 -5.25 -0.09 -14.88
CA ASP A 37 -5.01 -1.52 -14.89
C ASP A 37 -6.02 -2.23 -15.81
N ALA A 38 -5.55 -3.23 -16.55
CA ALA A 38 -6.32 -4.19 -17.33
C ALA A 38 -6.03 -5.61 -16.84
N PHE A 39 -7.06 -6.44 -16.74
CA PHE A 39 -7.00 -7.82 -16.24
C PHE A 39 -7.37 -8.86 -17.29
N SER A 40 -7.74 -8.41 -18.49
CA SER A 40 -8.08 -9.27 -19.62
C SER A 40 -7.53 -8.72 -20.93
N TYR A 41 -7.37 -9.60 -21.92
CA TYR A 41 -6.95 -9.17 -23.26
C TYR A 41 -8.03 -8.36 -23.97
N ASP A 42 -9.30 -8.56 -23.63
CA ASP A 42 -10.39 -7.74 -24.20
C ASP A 42 -10.32 -6.29 -23.72
N GLU A 43 -9.91 -6.05 -22.48
CA GLU A 43 -9.65 -4.69 -21.98
C GLU A 43 -8.46 -4.02 -22.70
N LEU A 44 -7.46 -4.79 -23.14
CA LEU A 44 -6.37 -4.29 -23.98
C LEU A 44 -6.85 -3.96 -25.39
N ARG A 45 -7.74 -4.79 -26.00
CA ARG A 45 -8.39 -4.48 -27.28
C ARG A 45 -9.28 -3.25 -27.20
N ASP A 46 -9.96 -3.06 -26.06
CA ASP A 46 -10.72 -1.84 -25.80
C ASP A 46 -9.82 -0.61 -25.65
N PHE A 47 -8.63 -0.76 -25.10
CA PHE A 47 -7.63 0.30 -25.08
C PHE A 47 -7.18 0.66 -26.50
N ASP A 48 -6.83 -0.31 -27.34
CA ASP A 48 -6.44 -0.08 -28.75
C ASP A 48 -7.55 0.61 -29.53
N ARG A 49 -8.81 0.17 -29.34
CA ARG A 49 -9.96 0.83 -29.97
C ARG A 49 -10.04 2.31 -29.58
N ARG A 50 -9.88 2.66 -28.31
CA ARG A 50 -9.88 4.07 -27.87
C ARG A 50 -8.73 4.88 -28.48
N VAL A 51 -7.57 4.28 -28.67
CA VAL A 51 -6.42 4.92 -29.34
C VAL A 51 -6.76 5.20 -30.81
N ARG A 52 -7.34 4.23 -31.53
CA ARG A 52 -7.74 4.37 -32.93
C ARG A 52 -8.92 5.32 -33.12
N ASP A 53 -9.89 5.34 -32.21
CA ASP A 53 -11.01 6.27 -32.20
C ASP A 53 -10.53 7.73 -31.99
N ALA A 54 -9.37 7.95 -31.42
CA ALA A 54 -8.71 9.26 -31.35
C ALA A 54 -8.00 9.66 -32.68
N GLY A 55 -8.14 8.85 -33.74
CA GLY A 55 -7.52 9.10 -35.03
C GLY A 55 -6.04 8.74 -35.12
N ILE A 56 -5.55 7.88 -34.21
CA ILE A 56 -4.15 7.48 -34.14
C ILE A 56 -3.98 6.10 -34.76
N GLU A 57 -2.99 5.95 -35.64
CA GLU A 57 -2.43 4.65 -36.02
C GLU A 57 -1.29 4.33 -35.04
N PRO A 58 -1.51 3.46 -34.02
CA PRO A 58 -0.55 3.31 -32.95
C PRO A 58 0.60 2.39 -33.31
N GLU A 59 1.79 2.80 -32.91
CA GLU A 59 2.91 1.95 -32.60
C GLU A 59 3.04 1.88 -31.10
N TYR A 60 3.13 0.69 -30.53
CA TYR A 60 3.20 0.50 -29.08
C TYR A 60 4.59 0.08 -28.63
N VAL A 61 4.95 0.47 -27.41
CA VAL A 61 6.09 -0.11 -26.68
C VAL A 61 5.53 -0.93 -25.53
N VAL A 62 5.91 -2.20 -25.47
CA VAL A 62 5.55 -3.13 -24.40
C VAL A 62 6.74 -3.28 -23.46
N GLU A 63 6.55 -3.02 -22.17
CA GLU A 63 7.57 -3.01 -21.15
C GLU A 63 7.19 -3.89 -19.96
N ILE A 64 8.19 -4.39 -19.20
CA ILE A 64 7.94 -5.06 -17.92
C ILE A 64 7.45 -4.03 -16.90
N LYS A 65 6.36 -4.35 -16.19
CA LYS A 65 5.89 -3.60 -15.03
C LYS A 65 6.60 -4.07 -13.77
N ILE A 66 7.61 -3.32 -13.37
CA ILE A 66 8.45 -3.65 -12.22
C ILE A 66 7.69 -3.36 -10.93
N ASP A 67 7.78 -4.26 -9.95
CA ASP A 67 7.14 -4.09 -8.65
C ASP A 67 8.10 -3.46 -7.63
N GLY A 68 7.94 -2.17 -7.39
CA GLY A 68 8.82 -1.37 -6.54
C GLY A 68 8.18 -0.09 -6.03
N LEU A 69 9.00 0.96 -5.92
CA LEU A 69 8.59 2.29 -5.51
C LEU A 69 8.97 3.32 -6.59
N SER A 70 7.97 4.02 -7.12
CA SER A 70 8.18 5.02 -8.16
C SER A 70 8.94 6.24 -7.63
N CYS A 71 9.98 6.64 -8.37
CA CYS A 71 10.89 7.72 -8.01
C CYS A 71 11.19 8.59 -9.23
N SER A 72 11.18 9.92 -9.06
CA SER A 72 11.72 10.89 -10.03
C SER A 72 13.18 11.18 -9.70
N LEU A 73 14.01 11.26 -10.73
CA LEU A 73 15.42 11.67 -10.66
C LEU A 73 15.62 12.88 -11.56
N GLU A 74 16.15 13.96 -11.00
CA GLU A 74 16.46 15.18 -11.72
C GLU A 74 17.98 15.38 -11.81
N TYR A 75 18.44 15.60 -13.04
CA TYR A 75 19.83 15.87 -13.36
C TYR A 75 19.95 17.26 -14.00
N GLU A 76 20.89 18.06 -13.50
CA GLU A 76 21.29 19.32 -14.10
C GLU A 76 22.74 19.21 -14.58
N ASN A 77 23.00 19.52 -15.85
CA ASN A 77 24.32 19.38 -16.47
C ASN A 77 24.98 18.02 -16.18
N GLY A 78 24.14 16.97 -16.08
CA GLY A 78 24.54 15.61 -15.78
C GLY A 78 24.71 15.26 -14.31
N GLU A 79 24.66 16.20 -13.38
CA GLU A 79 24.74 15.93 -11.94
C GLU A 79 23.34 15.63 -11.36
N LEU A 80 23.20 14.58 -10.56
CA LEU A 80 21.96 14.28 -9.84
C LEU A 80 21.72 15.35 -8.78
N VAL A 81 20.76 16.23 -8.99
CA VAL A 81 20.45 17.34 -8.07
C VAL A 81 19.31 17.01 -7.12
N ARG A 82 18.29 16.29 -7.58
CA ARG A 82 17.13 15.93 -6.75
C ARG A 82 16.59 14.55 -7.09
N ALA A 83 16.05 13.88 -6.07
CA ALA A 83 15.27 12.68 -6.22
C ALA A 83 14.07 12.73 -5.28
N SER A 84 12.89 12.34 -5.76
CA SER A 84 11.65 12.39 -4.99
C SER A 84 10.76 11.18 -5.23
N THR A 85 10.03 10.76 -4.20
CA THR A 85 9.01 9.72 -4.32
C THR A 85 7.78 10.27 -5.03
N ARG A 86 6.96 9.40 -5.61
CA ARG A 86 5.71 9.80 -6.27
C ARG A 86 4.75 10.56 -5.34
N GLY A 87 4.65 10.14 -4.06
CA GLY A 87 3.63 10.67 -3.15
C GLY A 87 2.22 10.44 -3.68
N ASP A 88 1.40 11.51 -3.68
CA ASP A 88 0.04 11.52 -4.25
C ASP A 88 0.03 11.80 -5.77
N GLY A 89 1.20 11.89 -6.37
CA GLY A 89 1.39 12.20 -7.79
C GLY A 89 1.62 13.69 -8.08
N VAL A 90 1.31 14.58 -7.14
CA VAL A 90 1.54 16.03 -7.21
C VAL A 90 2.64 16.43 -6.23
N VAL A 91 2.61 15.89 -5.02
CA VAL A 91 3.60 16.16 -3.98
C VAL A 91 4.19 14.85 -3.47
N GLY A 92 5.51 14.73 -3.57
CA GLY A 92 6.30 13.61 -3.06
C GLY A 92 7.17 13.99 -1.87
N GLU A 93 8.07 13.08 -1.50
CA GLU A 93 9.07 13.25 -0.44
C GLU A 93 10.45 13.35 -1.07
N ASP A 94 11.28 14.29 -0.62
CA ASP A 94 12.68 14.39 -1.02
C ASP A 94 13.48 13.21 -0.44
N VAL A 95 13.99 12.38 -1.32
CA VAL A 95 14.81 11.21 -0.99
C VAL A 95 16.21 11.30 -1.62
N THR A 96 16.66 12.52 -1.98
CA THR A 96 17.91 12.76 -2.69
C THR A 96 19.11 12.12 -2.01
N ALA A 97 19.25 12.31 -0.69
CA ALA A 97 20.36 11.75 0.08
C ALA A 97 20.36 10.21 0.03
N ASN A 98 19.18 9.60 0.14
CA ASN A 98 18.99 8.15 0.10
C ASN A 98 19.31 7.59 -1.29
N VAL A 99 18.79 8.23 -2.35
CA VAL A 99 19.06 7.83 -3.74
C VAL A 99 20.55 7.96 -4.08
N ARG A 100 21.20 9.01 -3.62
CA ARG A 100 22.66 9.17 -3.79
C ARG A 100 23.48 8.06 -3.11
N ALA A 101 22.95 7.43 -2.07
CA ALA A 101 23.60 6.29 -1.41
C ALA A 101 23.46 4.98 -2.20
N ILE A 102 22.48 4.86 -3.12
CA ILE A 102 22.28 3.68 -3.95
C ILE A 102 23.37 3.60 -5.01
N LYS A 103 24.19 2.53 -4.97
CA LYS A 103 25.36 2.37 -5.85
C LYS A 103 25.00 2.24 -7.33
N LYS A 104 23.84 1.64 -7.63
CA LYS A 104 23.35 1.38 -9.00
C LYS A 104 22.81 2.62 -9.71
N ILE A 105 22.56 3.72 -8.99
CA ILE A 105 22.05 4.96 -9.56
C ILE A 105 23.25 5.89 -9.86
N PRO A 106 23.46 6.27 -11.14
CA PRO A 106 24.52 7.20 -11.51
C PRO A 106 24.30 8.57 -10.86
N LYS A 107 25.33 9.10 -10.21
CA LYS A 107 25.30 10.45 -9.63
C LYS A 107 25.71 11.50 -10.64
N LYS A 108 26.39 11.05 -11.69
CA LYS A 108 26.82 11.88 -12.81
C LYS A 108 26.64 11.12 -14.12
N LEU A 109 25.95 11.74 -15.06
CA LEU A 109 25.74 11.26 -16.42
C LEU A 109 26.77 11.85 -17.36
N LYS A 110 27.24 11.10 -18.36
CA LYS A 110 28.12 11.57 -19.41
C LYS A 110 27.28 12.09 -20.59
N ASN A 111 27.72 13.19 -21.19
CA ASN A 111 27.04 13.78 -22.36
C ASN A 111 25.55 14.08 -22.12
N ALA A 112 25.20 14.42 -20.89
CA ALA A 112 23.84 14.71 -20.50
C ALA A 112 23.37 16.06 -21.09
N PRO A 113 22.03 16.22 -21.30
CA PRO A 113 21.45 17.50 -21.65
C PRO A 113 21.54 18.49 -20.49
N GLU A 114 21.19 19.76 -20.73
CA GLU A 114 21.19 20.80 -19.71
C GLU A 114 20.34 20.40 -18.48
N PHE A 115 19.15 19.86 -18.73
CA PHE A 115 18.26 19.34 -17.70
C PHE A 115 17.63 18.03 -18.17
N LEU A 116 17.53 17.06 -17.25
CA LEU A 116 16.86 15.80 -17.50
C LEU A 116 16.13 15.35 -16.23
N GLU A 117 14.82 15.21 -16.32
CA GLU A 117 14.02 14.53 -15.31
C GLU A 117 13.53 13.20 -15.86
N VAL A 118 13.82 12.13 -15.13
CA VAL A 118 13.40 10.77 -15.48
C VAL A 118 12.59 10.14 -14.35
N ARG A 119 11.68 9.27 -14.72
CA ARG A 119 10.93 8.44 -13.78
C ARG A 119 11.38 7.00 -13.85
N GLY A 120 11.62 6.41 -12.71
CA GLY A 120 11.98 4.99 -12.58
C GLY A 120 11.28 4.31 -11.42
N GLU A 121 11.44 2.99 -11.35
CA GLU A 121 10.97 2.18 -10.23
C GLU A 121 12.17 1.69 -9.45
N VAL A 122 12.27 2.12 -8.18
CA VAL A 122 13.26 1.62 -7.23
C VAL A 122 12.77 0.28 -6.70
N TYR A 123 13.58 -0.75 -6.82
CA TYR A 123 13.24 -2.10 -6.43
C TYR A 123 14.37 -2.77 -5.64
N MET A 124 14.05 -3.89 -5.01
CA MET A 124 15.02 -4.72 -4.31
C MET A 124 15.18 -6.04 -5.06
N PRO A 125 16.38 -6.38 -5.58
CA PRO A 125 16.66 -7.68 -6.17
C PRO A 125 16.41 -8.83 -5.16
N HIS A 126 16.04 -10.01 -5.67
CA HIS A 126 15.72 -11.17 -4.83
C HIS A 126 16.86 -11.55 -3.88
N GLU A 127 18.10 -11.54 -4.35
CA GLU A 127 19.27 -11.83 -3.52
C GLU A 127 19.42 -10.83 -2.37
N ALA A 128 19.27 -9.51 -2.67
CA ALA A 128 19.34 -8.45 -1.66
C ALA A 128 18.22 -8.59 -0.62
N PHE A 129 17.02 -8.98 -1.06
CA PHE A 129 15.88 -9.21 -0.19
C PHE A 129 16.10 -10.40 0.76
N GLN A 130 16.59 -11.53 0.24
CA GLN A 130 16.91 -12.71 1.05
C GLN A 130 17.98 -12.39 2.11
N HIS A 131 19.04 -11.67 1.72
CA HIS A 131 20.08 -11.24 2.64
C HIS A 131 19.53 -10.35 3.75
N LEU A 132 18.67 -9.37 3.39
CA LEU A 132 18.04 -8.46 4.33
C LEU A 132 17.12 -9.19 5.33
N CYS A 133 16.32 -10.14 4.87
CA CYS A 133 15.45 -10.93 5.74
C CYS A 133 16.28 -11.77 6.74
N ALA A 134 17.34 -12.43 6.28
CA ALA A 134 18.24 -13.19 7.16
C ALA A 134 18.91 -12.28 8.22
N GLU A 135 19.33 -11.08 7.84
CA GLU A 135 19.91 -10.10 8.77
C GLU A 135 18.89 -9.66 9.83
N GLN A 136 17.62 -9.40 9.44
CA GLN A 136 16.55 -9.03 10.37
C GLN A 136 16.23 -10.17 11.35
N GLU A 137 16.17 -11.41 10.88
CA GLU A 137 15.96 -12.58 11.73
C GLU A 137 17.07 -12.73 12.78
N LEU A 138 18.34 -12.58 12.37
CA LEU A 138 19.50 -12.61 13.27
C LEU A 138 19.44 -11.51 14.35
N GLN A 139 18.84 -10.36 14.02
CA GLN A 139 18.63 -9.25 14.94
C GLN A 139 17.33 -9.38 15.79
N GLY A 140 16.56 -10.45 15.59
CA GLY A 140 15.27 -10.66 16.25
C GLY A 140 14.16 -9.70 15.79
N ALA A 141 14.33 -9.09 14.63
CA ALA A 141 13.33 -8.20 14.02
C ALA A 141 12.44 -9.01 13.05
N ALA A 142 11.18 -8.60 12.92
CA ALA A 142 10.29 -9.21 11.93
C ALA A 142 10.77 -8.86 10.50
N PRO A 143 10.97 -9.87 9.62
CA PRO A 143 11.40 -9.63 8.26
C PRO A 143 10.33 -8.91 7.43
N PHE A 144 10.75 -8.22 6.38
CA PHE A 144 9.84 -7.63 5.41
C PHE A 144 9.02 -8.71 4.69
N LYS A 145 7.78 -8.40 4.37
CA LYS A 145 6.86 -9.37 3.77
C LYS A 145 7.13 -9.64 2.28
N ASN A 146 7.66 -8.65 1.55
CA ASN A 146 7.99 -8.77 0.13
C ASN A 146 9.07 -7.75 -0.29
N PRO A 147 9.72 -7.94 -1.46
CA PRO A 147 10.75 -7.03 -1.97
C PRO A 147 10.27 -5.58 -2.16
N ARG A 148 9.02 -5.35 -2.59
CA ARG A 148 8.45 -4.01 -2.75
C ARG A 148 8.41 -3.25 -1.42
N ASN A 149 7.87 -3.87 -0.35
CA ASN A 149 7.81 -3.25 0.97
C ASN A 149 9.21 -3.02 1.54
N ALA A 150 10.14 -3.95 1.28
CA ALA A 150 11.54 -3.81 1.66
C ALA A 150 12.21 -2.65 0.92
N ALA A 151 11.96 -2.48 -0.38
CA ALA A 151 12.47 -1.35 -1.16
C ALA A 151 11.91 -0.02 -0.63
N ALA A 152 10.59 0.08 -0.43
CA ALA A 152 9.95 1.28 0.09
C ALA A 152 10.44 1.67 1.48
N GLY A 153 10.54 0.70 2.41
CA GLY A 153 11.07 0.91 3.75
C GLY A 153 12.55 1.27 3.77
N SER A 154 13.35 0.71 2.84
CA SER A 154 14.78 0.98 2.73
C SER A 154 15.08 2.34 2.08
N LEU A 155 14.29 2.76 1.08
CA LEU A 155 14.46 4.07 0.45
C LEU A 155 14.11 5.22 1.41
N ARG A 156 13.22 5.00 2.36
CA ARG A 156 12.71 6.01 3.30
C ARG A 156 13.37 5.92 4.69
N GLN A 157 14.63 5.46 4.77
CA GLN A 157 15.42 5.46 6.01
C GLN A 157 15.89 6.88 6.34
N LYS A 158 15.91 7.23 7.64
CA LYS A 158 16.44 8.53 8.10
C LYS A 158 17.94 8.68 7.85
N ASP A 159 18.68 7.58 7.95
CA ASP A 159 20.11 7.52 7.62
C ASP A 159 20.30 6.92 6.23
N ALA A 160 20.78 7.73 5.30
CA ALA A 160 21.06 7.33 3.93
C ALA A 160 22.10 6.19 3.82
N LYS A 161 22.98 6.02 4.83
CA LYS A 161 23.94 4.89 4.86
C LYS A 161 23.21 3.54 4.94
N ILE A 162 22.11 3.48 5.68
CA ILE A 162 21.27 2.28 5.76
C ILE A 162 20.67 1.98 4.37
N THR A 163 20.14 2.99 3.66
CA THR A 163 19.67 2.81 2.29
C THR A 163 20.78 2.25 1.39
N GLY A 164 22.00 2.80 1.51
CA GLY A 164 23.15 2.36 0.71
C GLY A 164 23.61 0.92 0.95
N SER A 165 23.35 0.35 2.14
CA SER A 165 23.68 -1.04 2.47
C SER A 165 22.60 -2.05 2.02
N ARG A 166 21.39 -1.60 1.66
CA ARG A 166 20.23 -2.47 1.39
C ARG A 166 20.20 -3.10 -0.02
N GLY A 167 21.19 -2.82 -0.87
CA GLY A 167 21.29 -3.43 -2.20
C GLY A 167 20.19 -3.01 -3.19
N LEU A 168 19.54 -1.85 -2.99
CA LEU A 168 18.53 -1.31 -3.89
C LEU A 168 19.06 -1.07 -5.30
N SER A 169 18.17 -1.17 -6.28
CA SER A 169 18.41 -0.84 -7.68
C SER A 169 17.24 -0.02 -8.23
N ILE A 170 17.37 0.46 -9.48
CA ILE A 170 16.33 1.20 -10.20
C ILE A 170 16.28 0.74 -11.65
N PHE A 171 15.08 0.74 -12.24
CA PHE A 171 14.93 0.79 -13.69
C PHE A 171 14.18 2.05 -14.08
N VAL A 172 14.80 2.85 -14.95
CA VAL A 172 14.19 4.05 -15.52
C VAL A 172 13.32 3.63 -16.70
N PHE A 173 12.09 4.17 -16.76
CA PHE A 173 11.10 3.78 -17.75
C PHE A 173 10.39 4.96 -18.43
N ASN A 174 10.73 6.21 -18.07
CA ASN A 174 10.13 7.37 -18.70
C ASN A 174 11.00 8.62 -18.56
N VAL A 175 11.05 9.45 -19.60
CA VAL A 175 11.52 10.83 -19.54
C VAL A 175 10.33 11.71 -19.17
N GLN A 176 10.44 12.48 -18.08
CA GLN A 176 9.42 13.43 -17.64
C GLN A 176 9.65 14.80 -18.28
N GLN A 177 10.90 15.25 -18.27
CA GLN A 177 11.33 16.51 -18.88
C GLN A 177 12.75 16.39 -19.41
N VAL A 178 13.03 17.11 -20.51
CA VAL A 178 14.38 17.26 -21.05
C VAL A 178 14.54 18.66 -21.64
N ARG A 179 15.70 19.29 -21.42
CA ARG A 179 16.10 20.55 -22.08
C ARG A 179 17.45 20.34 -22.77
N GLY A 180 17.59 20.89 -23.98
CA GLY A 180 18.81 20.76 -24.77
C GLY A 180 18.87 19.48 -25.63
N LYS A 181 17.77 18.73 -25.72
CA LYS A 181 17.64 17.54 -26.58
C LYS A 181 16.18 17.36 -26.99
N GLU A 182 15.94 17.09 -28.26
CA GLU A 182 14.63 16.64 -28.75
C GLU A 182 14.58 15.09 -28.68
N LEU A 183 13.48 14.58 -28.17
CA LEU A 183 13.16 13.15 -28.09
C LEU A 183 11.73 12.97 -28.58
N THR A 184 11.54 12.18 -29.61
CA THR A 184 10.21 12.03 -30.24
C THR A 184 9.55 10.67 -29.98
N PRO A 185 10.19 9.50 -30.21
CA PRO A 185 9.59 8.23 -29.82
C PRO A 185 10.12 7.77 -28.45
N HIS A 186 9.25 7.09 -27.73
CA HIS A 186 9.54 6.58 -26.40
C HIS A 186 10.69 5.56 -26.37
N ALA A 187 10.71 4.62 -27.32
CA ALA A 187 11.76 3.60 -27.38
C ALA A 187 13.14 4.23 -27.57
N GLU A 188 13.28 5.23 -28.46
CA GLU A 188 14.54 5.97 -28.65
C GLU A 188 14.92 6.75 -27.37
N SER A 189 13.92 7.26 -26.64
CA SER A 189 14.21 7.92 -25.36
C SER A 189 14.82 6.95 -24.35
N LEU A 190 14.37 5.69 -24.31
CA LEU A 190 14.95 4.64 -23.46
C LEU A 190 16.38 4.29 -23.90
N ASP A 191 16.63 4.16 -25.22
CA ASP A 191 17.97 3.93 -25.77
C ASP A 191 18.91 5.11 -25.43
N TYR A 192 18.40 6.33 -25.54
CA TYR A 192 19.16 7.53 -25.13
C TYR A 192 19.52 7.50 -23.64
N LEU A 193 18.56 7.22 -22.75
CA LEU A 193 18.82 7.09 -21.31
C LEU A 193 19.87 6.01 -21.01
N LYS A 194 19.81 4.88 -21.71
CA LYS A 194 20.80 3.80 -21.61
C LYS A 194 22.20 4.29 -22.05
N SER A 195 22.28 5.10 -23.12
CA SER A 195 23.54 5.69 -23.58
C SER A 195 24.16 6.66 -22.57
N LEU A 196 23.35 7.31 -21.74
CA LEU A 196 23.81 8.17 -20.64
C LEU A 196 24.29 7.37 -19.41
N GLY A 197 24.10 6.04 -19.40
CA GLY A 197 24.48 5.14 -18.30
C GLY A 197 23.39 4.92 -17.27
N LEU A 198 22.14 5.33 -17.52
CA LEU A 198 21.01 5.04 -16.65
C LEU A 198 20.56 3.59 -16.81
N PRO A 199 20.23 2.88 -15.73
CA PRO A 199 19.62 1.55 -15.80
C PRO A 199 18.20 1.68 -16.35
N VAL A 200 17.96 1.17 -17.55
CA VAL A 200 16.66 1.15 -18.22
C VAL A 200 16.06 -0.24 -18.09
N SER A 201 14.73 -0.36 -18.16
CA SER A 201 14.04 -1.65 -18.18
C SER A 201 14.76 -2.65 -19.09
N PRO A 202 15.01 -3.89 -18.61
CA PRO A 202 15.80 -4.86 -19.38
C PRO A 202 15.10 -5.33 -20.66
N ARG A 203 13.78 -5.13 -20.75
CA ARG A 203 12.97 -5.56 -21.89
C ARG A 203 11.91 -4.51 -22.20
N TYR A 204 11.99 -3.98 -23.42
CA TYR A 204 10.96 -3.17 -24.08
C TYR A 204 10.98 -3.48 -25.56
N HIS A 205 9.79 -3.75 -26.11
CA HIS A 205 9.63 -4.11 -27.51
C HIS A 205 8.64 -3.20 -28.18
N ILE A 206 9.00 -2.76 -29.41
CA ILE A 206 8.09 -2.03 -30.31
C ILE A 206 7.22 -3.06 -31.02
N VAL A 207 5.92 -2.79 -31.06
CA VAL A 207 4.93 -3.61 -31.77
C VAL A 207 3.94 -2.69 -32.49
N HIS A 208 3.35 -3.16 -33.61
CA HIS A 208 2.53 -2.33 -34.47
C HIS A 208 1.02 -2.57 -34.33
N ASP A 209 0.63 -3.57 -33.57
CA ASP A 209 -0.76 -3.84 -33.25
C ASP A 209 -0.93 -4.42 -31.85
N ILE A 210 -2.19 -4.50 -31.41
CA ILE A 210 -2.49 -4.95 -30.03
C ILE A 210 -2.31 -6.46 -29.86
N GLU A 211 -2.51 -7.26 -30.93
CA GLU A 211 -2.35 -8.71 -30.83
C GLU A 211 -0.87 -9.09 -30.69
N ASP A 212 0.04 -8.34 -31.32
CA ASP A 212 1.47 -8.50 -31.12
C ASP A 212 1.89 -8.01 -29.72
N ALA A 213 1.26 -6.96 -29.19
CA ALA A 213 1.43 -6.54 -27.80
C ALA A 213 0.99 -7.64 -26.82
N ILE A 214 -0.12 -8.31 -27.06
CA ILE A 214 -0.61 -9.43 -26.25
C ILE A 214 0.38 -10.59 -26.27
N LYS A 215 0.91 -10.97 -27.44
CA LYS A 215 1.95 -12.02 -27.54
C LYS A 215 3.21 -11.68 -26.75
N GLU A 216 3.65 -10.42 -26.80
CA GLU A 216 4.79 -9.95 -26.02
C GLU A 216 4.52 -10.01 -24.51
N ILE A 217 3.31 -9.63 -24.08
CA ILE A 217 2.86 -9.77 -22.69
C ILE A 217 2.90 -11.23 -22.23
N GLU A 218 2.43 -12.16 -23.05
CA GLU A 218 2.48 -13.60 -22.76
C GLU A 218 3.92 -14.09 -22.58
N GLN A 219 4.83 -13.67 -23.47
CA GLN A 219 6.25 -14.01 -23.36
C GLN A 219 6.91 -13.44 -22.10
N ILE A 220 6.56 -12.19 -21.71
CA ILE A 220 7.01 -11.59 -20.47
C ILE A 220 6.52 -12.45 -19.29
N GLY A 221 5.24 -12.83 -19.26
CA GLY A 221 4.65 -13.68 -18.23
C GLY A 221 5.32 -15.04 -18.09
N GLN A 222 5.60 -15.73 -19.21
CA GLN A 222 6.28 -17.03 -19.20
C GLN A 222 7.73 -16.97 -18.66
N ASN A 223 8.39 -15.83 -18.82
CA ASN A 223 9.78 -15.64 -18.39
C ASN A 223 9.91 -14.96 -17.01
N ARG A 224 8.80 -14.63 -16.33
CA ARG A 224 8.83 -13.89 -15.05
C ARG A 224 9.65 -14.58 -13.97
N SER A 225 9.63 -15.90 -13.91
CA SER A 225 10.40 -16.68 -12.91
C SER A 225 11.91 -16.65 -13.11
N LYS A 226 12.40 -16.17 -14.26
CA LYS A 226 13.84 -16.05 -14.57
C LYS A 226 14.40 -14.67 -14.19
N LEU A 227 13.55 -13.73 -13.78
CA LEU A 227 13.96 -12.39 -13.36
C LEU A 227 14.51 -12.44 -11.93
N ASP A 228 15.48 -11.58 -11.65
CA ASP A 228 16.06 -11.38 -10.32
C ASP A 228 15.29 -10.33 -9.47
N PHE A 229 14.12 -9.92 -9.95
CA PHE A 229 13.23 -8.94 -9.32
C PHE A 229 11.76 -9.27 -9.55
N ASP A 230 10.89 -8.74 -8.71
CA ASP A 230 9.45 -8.93 -8.83
C ASP A 230 8.85 -8.00 -9.89
N MET A 231 7.86 -8.55 -10.62
CA MET A 231 7.03 -7.81 -11.58
C MET A 231 5.56 -8.15 -11.36
N ASP A 232 4.69 -7.18 -11.52
CA ASP A 232 3.24 -7.33 -11.33
C ASP A 232 2.43 -7.23 -12.63
N GLY A 233 3.12 -7.14 -13.78
CA GLY A 233 2.45 -7.01 -15.06
C GLY A 233 3.37 -6.62 -16.20
N ALA A 234 2.75 -6.08 -17.25
CA ALA A 234 3.39 -5.42 -18.38
C ALA A 234 2.71 -4.07 -18.63
N VAL A 235 3.40 -3.14 -19.26
CA VAL A 235 2.86 -1.83 -19.63
C VAL A 235 2.91 -1.68 -21.12
N ILE A 236 1.78 -1.30 -21.71
CA ILE A 236 1.68 -0.89 -23.12
C ILE A 236 1.64 0.64 -23.15
N LYS A 237 2.46 1.25 -23.99
CA LYS A 237 2.51 2.71 -24.19
C LYS A 237 2.47 3.02 -25.68
N VAL A 238 1.74 4.04 -26.08
CA VAL A 238 1.86 4.61 -27.43
C VAL A 238 3.28 5.16 -27.58
N ASN A 239 4.00 4.81 -28.65
CA ASN A 239 5.41 5.12 -28.80
C ASN A 239 5.67 6.61 -29.09
N ASP A 240 4.90 7.23 -29.95
CA ASP A 240 5.06 8.62 -30.39
C ASP A 240 4.56 9.62 -29.33
N PHE A 241 5.39 10.59 -28.95
CA PHE A 241 5.05 11.58 -27.93
C PHE A 241 3.99 12.59 -28.39
N ALA A 242 3.99 12.97 -29.68
CA ALA A 242 2.98 13.87 -30.21
C ALA A 242 1.58 13.20 -30.18
N GLN A 243 1.51 11.89 -30.46
CA GLN A 243 0.27 11.13 -30.31
C GLN A 243 -0.18 11.03 -28.85
N ARG A 244 0.75 10.94 -27.90
CA ARG A 244 0.42 10.98 -26.44
C ARG A 244 -0.21 12.30 -26.04
N ASP A 245 0.34 13.41 -26.54
CA ASP A 245 -0.19 14.76 -26.29
C ASP A 245 -1.61 14.92 -26.82
N LEU A 246 -1.90 14.37 -28.00
CA LEU A 246 -3.26 14.34 -28.57
C LEU A 246 -4.25 13.55 -27.70
N MET A 247 -3.83 12.42 -27.12
CA MET A 247 -4.68 11.61 -26.26
C MET A 247 -4.89 12.22 -24.88
N GLY A 248 -3.87 12.93 -24.37
CA GLY A 248 -3.87 13.54 -23.06
C GLY A 248 -4.02 12.56 -21.92
N SER A 249 -4.47 13.08 -20.79
CA SER A 249 -4.64 12.33 -19.53
C SER A 249 -6.01 12.58 -18.91
N THR A 250 -6.44 11.67 -18.08
CA THR A 250 -7.52 11.86 -17.11
C THR A 250 -6.94 12.50 -15.83
N ASN A 251 -7.78 12.72 -14.82
CA ASN A 251 -7.30 13.23 -13.54
C ASN A 251 -6.34 12.26 -12.80
N LYS A 252 -6.36 10.96 -13.14
CA LYS A 252 -5.59 9.92 -12.45
C LYS A 252 -4.54 9.23 -13.32
N PHE A 253 -4.82 9.03 -14.59
CA PHE A 253 -3.99 8.20 -15.47
C PHE A 253 -3.96 8.74 -16.92
N PRO A 254 -2.86 8.51 -17.64
CA PRO A 254 -2.74 8.85 -19.04
C PRO A 254 -3.65 7.97 -19.89
N ARG A 255 -4.15 8.51 -21.01
CA ARG A 255 -4.98 7.75 -21.95
C ARG A 255 -4.15 6.94 -22.94
N TRP A 256 -2.87 7.25 -23.09
CA TRP A 256 -1.91 6.66 -24.01
C TRP A 256 -1.14 5.46 -23.45
N ALA A 257 -1.43 5.06 -22.20
CA ALA A 257 -0.78 3.91 -21.57
C ALA A 257 -1.76 3.10 -20.74
N ILE A 258 -1.53 1.78 -20.68
CA ILE A 258 -2.30 0.84 -19.89
C ILE A 258 -1.35 -0.21 -19.28
N ALA A 259 -1.66 -0.65 -18.07
CA ALA A 259 -0.92 -1.70 -17.39
C ALA A 259 -1.74 -2.99 -17.41
N PHE A 260 -1.23 -4.03 -18.05
CA PHE A 260 -1.81 -5.37 -17.96
C PHE A 260 -1.28 -6.05 -16.71
N LYS A 261 -2.19 -6.54 -15.88
CA LYS A 261 -1.86 -7.34 -14.70
C LYS A 261 -2.16 -8.81 -14.96
N TYR A 262 -1.16 -9.65 -14.69
CA TYR A 262 -1.37 -11.10 -14.82
C TYR A 262 -2.42 -11.56 -13.81
N PRO A 263 -3.19 -12.61 -14.15
CA PRO A 263 -4.08 -13.23 -13.18
C PRO A 263 -3.29 -13.59 -11.92
N PRO A 264 -3.86 -13.31 -10.74
CA PRO A 264 -3.21 -13.65 -9.49
C PRO A 264 -2.97 -15.15 -9.40
N GLU A 265 -1.84 -15.53 -8.84
CA GLU A 265 -1.53 -16.94 -8.56
C GLU A 265 -2.58 -17.51 -7.61
N VAL A 266 -3.12 -18.69 -7.96
CA VAL A 266 -4.07 -19.46 -7.12
C VAL A 266 -3.38 -20.73 -6.65
N LYS A 267 -3.52 -21.03 -5.36
CA LYS A 267 -3.03 -22.28 -4.76
C LYS A 267 -4.12 -22.96 -3.98
N GLU A 268 -4.01 -24.28 -3.92
CA GLU A 268 -4.89 -25.12 -3.09
C GLU A 268 -4.19 -25.43 -1.77
N THR A 269 -4.97 -25.44 -0.69
CA THR A 269 -4.51 -25.74 0.66
C THR A 269 -5.64 -26.25 1.52
N THR A 270 -5.32 -26.86 2.68
CA THR A 270 -6.33 -27.43 3.58
C THR A 270 -6.71 -26.44 4.68
N LEU A 271 -8.00 -26.12 4.80
CA LEU A 271 -8.56 -25.29 5.87
C LEU A 271 -8.48 -26.03 7.22
N ARG A 272 -7.71 -25.52 8.17
CA ARG A 272 -7.49 -26.15 9.48
C ARG A 272 -8.42 -25.61 10.56
N SER A 273 -8.68 -24.31 10.54
CA SER A 273 -9.58 -23.67 11.50
C SER A 273 -10.07 -22.33 10.95
N ILE A 274 -11.11 -21.80 11.55
CA ILE A 274 -11.58 -20.43 11.35
C ILE A 274 -11.48 -19.70 12.69
N GLU A 275 -10.64 -18.67 12.74
CA GLU A 275 -10.52 -17.80 13.90
C GLU A 275 -11.41 -16.59 13.74
N VAL A 276 -12.13 -16.22 14.81
CA VAL A 276 -13.03 -15.07 14.79
C VAL A 276 -12.49 -13.98 15.72
N ALA A 277 -12.10 -12.85 15.14
CA ALA A 277 -11.64 -11.70 15.88
C ALA A 277 -12.76 -10.66 16.05
N VAL A 278 -12.73 -9.92 17.16
CA VAL A 278 -13.65 -8.80 17.41
C VAL A 278 -12.95 -7.49 17.06
N GLY A 279 -13.52 -6.78 16.12
CA GLY A 279 -13.04 -5.47 15.69
C GLY A 279 -13.38 -4.35 16.67
N ARG A 280 -12.83 -3.15 16.42
CA ARG A 280 -13.04 -1.94 17.24
C ARG A 280 -14.53 -1.58 17.41
N THR A 281 -15.32 -1.75 16.37
CA THR A 281 -16.77 -1.48 16.37
C THR A 281 -17.61 -2.70 16.75
N GLY A 282 -17.02 -3.74 17.32
CA GLY A 282 -17.70 -4.98 17.69
C GLY A 282 -17.89 -5.98 16.55
N VAL A 283 -17.54 -5.67 15.32
CA VAL A 283 -17.66 -6.58 14.16
C VAL A 283 -16.86 -7.84 14.39
N LEU A 284 -17.49 -9.00 14.20
CA LEU A 284 -16.83 -10.29 14.19
C LEU A 284 -16.26 -10.55 12.78
N THR A 285 -14.94 -10.63 12.70
CA THR A 285 -14.22 -10.86 11.45
C THR A 285 -13.62 -12.26 11.43
N PRO A 286 -14.15 -13.18 10.61
CA PRO A 286 -13.59 -14.51 10.47
C PRO A 286 -12.34 -14.51 9.59
N THR A 287 -11.38 -15.33 9.96
CA THR A 287 -10.10 -15.54 9.26
C THR A 287 -9.87 -17.04 9.10
N ALA A 288 -9.70 -17.51 7.87
CA ALA A 288 -9.28 -18.87 7.59
C ALA A 288 -7.82 -19.08 8.01
N CYS A 289 -7.55 -20.14 8.75
CA CYS A 289 -6.22 -20.67 9.05
C CYS A 289 -6.05 -22.00 8.31
N PHE A 290 -4.99 -22.13 7.51
CA PHE A 290 -4.77 -23.27 6.62
C PHE A 290 -3.31 -23.70 6.60
N ASP A 291 -3.01 -24.84 5.99
CA ASP A 291 -1.65 -25.29 5.83
C ASP A 291 -0.84 -24.26 5.06
N PRO A 292 0.38 -23.92 5.52
CA PRO A 292 1.19 -22.90 4.88
C PRO A 292 1.43 -23.23 3.40
N VAL A 293 1.18 -22.25 2.54
CA VAL A 293 1.38 -22.36 1.09
C VAL A 293 2.18 -21.18 0.57
N PHE A 294 3.15 -21.44 -0.32
CA PHE A 294 3.92 -20.40 -0.97
C PHE A 294 3.10 -19.78 -2.10
N LEU A 295 2.83 -18.49 -1.99
CA LEU A 295 1.91 -17.77 -2.87
C LEU A 295 2.46 -16.36 -3.16
N ALA A 296 2.70 -16.06 -4.43
CA ALA A 296 3.22 -14.78 -4.89
C ALA A 296 4.35 -14.23 -4.00
N GLY A 297 5.46 -15.01 -3.93
CA GLY A 297 6.70 -14.59 -3.27
C GLY A 297 6.73 -14.68 -1.74
N THR A 298 5.64 -15.09 -1.07
CA THR A 298 5.62 -15.26 0.41
C THR A 298 4.85 -16.49 0.83
N THR A 299 5.18 -17.02 2.02
CA THR A 299 4.40 -18.08 2.64
C THR A 299 3.21 -17.48 3.38
N VAL A 300 2.01 -17.94 3.05
CA VAL A 300 0.76 -17.54 3.71
C VAL A 300 0.10 -18.75 4.36
N ALA A 301 -0.52 -18.54 5.52
CA ALA A 301 -1.26 -19.56 6.28
C ALA A 301 -2.59 -19.02 6.80
N ARG A 302 -2.94 -17.78 6.44
CA ARG A 302 -4.15 -17.11 6.90
C ARG A 302 -4.72 -16.26 5.76
N ALA A 303 -6.05 -16.25 5.63
CA ALA A 303 -6.75 -15.43 4.65
C ALA A 303 -8.06 -14.89 5.22
N THR A 304 -8.49 -13.73 4.74
CA THR A 304 -9.78 -13.17 5.16
C THR A 304 -10.96 -14.00 4.62
N LEU A 305 -12.00 -14.11 5.44
CA LEU A 305 -13.31 -14.67 5.07
C LEU A 305 -14.41 -13.60 5.07
N HIS A 306 -14.01 -12.32 5.22
CA HIS A 306 -14.88 -11.15 5.20
C HIS A 306 -15.99 -11.16 6.26
N ASN A 307 -17.02 -12.02 6.12
CA ASN A 307 -18.21 -12.10 6.98
C ASN A 307 -18.83 -13.50 6.95
N GLU A 308 -19.93 -13.66 7.67
CA GLU A 308 -20.70 -14.92 7.74
C GLU A 308 -21.28 -15.32 6.38
N ASP A 309 -21.81 -14.36 5.61
CA ASP A 309 -22.43 -14.65 4.31
C ASP A 309 -21.43 -15.27 3.34
N PHE A 310 -20.17 -14.82 3.37
CA PHE A 310 -19.08 -15.39 2.57
C PHE A 310 -18.82 -16.85 2.96
N ILE A 311 -18.77 -17.16 4.26
CA ILE A 311 -18.61 -18.54 4.76
C ILE A 311 -19.77 -19.42 4.29
N ARG A 312 -20.99 -18.92 4.39
CA ARG A 312 -22.21 -19.61 3.99
C ARG A 312 -22.29 -19.82 2.48
N GLN A 313 -21.89 -18.80 1.69
CA GLN A 313 -21.87 -18.86 0.22
C GLN A 313 -20.99 -19.99 -0.29
N PHE A 314 -19.85 -20.22 0.32
CA PHE A 314 -18.94 -21.31 -0.05
C PHE A 314 -19.22 -22.62 0.68
N GLY A 315 -20.12 -22.63 1.66
CA GLY A 315 -20.39 -23.80 2.49
C GLY A 315 -19.16 -24.32 3.21
N LEU A 316 -18.29 -23.41 3.68
CA LEU A 316 -16.98 -23.76 4.22
C LEU A 316 -17.06 -24.72 5.40
N CYS A 317 -16.31 -25.83 5.31
CA CYS A 317 -16.16 -26.83 6.36
C CYS A 317 -14.69 -26.90 6.81
N ILE A 318 -14.46 -27.20 8.08
CA ILE A 318 -13.10 -27.47 8.55
C ILE A 318 -12.60 -28.76 7.89
N GLY A 319 -11.38 -28.71 7.33
CA GLY A 319 -10.80 -29.79 6.55
C GLY A 319 -10.96 -29.65 5.04
N ASP A 320 -11.69 -28.65 4.56
CA ASP A 320 -11.86 -28.37 3.13
C ASP A 320 -10.53 -28.16 2.43
N THR A 321 -10.45 -28.63 1.18
CA THR A 321 -9.44 -28.14 0.23
C THR A 321 -9.97 -26.84 -0.37
N ILE A 322 -9.35 -25.72 0.01
CA ILE A 322 -9.72 -24.36 -0.41
C ILE A 322 -8.74 -23.81 -1.41
N GLN A 323 -9.21 -22.94 -2.30
CA GLN A 323 -8.38 -22.13 -3.16
C GLN A 323 -8.12 -20.77 -2.54
N VAL A 324 -6.85 -20.37 -2.53
CA VAL A 324 -6.40 -19.09 -2.00
C VAL A 324 -5.61 -18.30 -3.05
N ARG A 325 -5.80 -16.99 -3.05
CA ARG A 325 -5.01 -16.05 -3.85
C ARG A 325 -4.68 -14.81 -3.02
N LYS A 326 -3.85 -13.92 -3.55
CA LYS A 326 -3.68 -12.58 -2.98
C LYS A 326 -4.47 -11.56 -3.80
N ALA A 327 -5.43 -10.90 -3.17
CA ALA A 327 -6.11 -9.76 -3.77
C ALA A 327 -5.13 -8.58 -3.88
N GLY A 328 -5.00 -8.03 -5.10
CA GLY A 328 -4.06 -6.92 -5.39
C GLY A 328 -2.61 -7.25 -5.05
N ASP A 329 -2.20 -8.53 -5.16
CA ASP A 329 -0.87 -9.07 -4.85
C ASP A 329 -0.44 -8.92 -3.38
N ILE A 330 -1.33 -8.49 -2.49
CA ILE A 330 -1.01 -8.18 -1.09
C ILE A 330 -1.82 -9.01 -0.10
N ILE A 331 -3.16 -9.01 -0.20
CA ILE A 331 -4.06 -9.53 0.83
C ILE A 331 -4.50 -10.95 0.48
N PRO A 332 -4.14 -11.99 1.29
CA PRO A 332 -4.63 -13.33 1.07
C PRO A 332 -6.14 -13.41 1.27
N GLU A 333 -6.84 -14.02 0.33
CA GLU A 333 -8.28 -14.31 0.39
C GLU A 333 -8.58 -15.73 -0.06
N VAL A 334 -9.62 -16.33 0.49
CA VAL A 334 -10.21 -17.58 0.01
C VAL A 334 -11.12 -17.24 -1.16
N ILE A 335 -11.02 -17.99 -2.27
CA ILE A 335 -11.83 -17.73 -3.46
C ILE A 335 -12.79 -18.88 -3.83
N GLY A 336 -12.67 -20.01 -3.13
CA GLY A 336 -13.53 -21.15 -3.36
C GLY A 336 -13.14 -22.39 -2.58
N VAL A 337 -13.99 -23.39 -2.67
CA VAL A 337 -13.77 -24.74 -2.16
C VAL A 337 -13.63 -25.67 -3.34
N VAL A 338 -12.62 -26.53 -3.33
CA VAL A 338 -12.36 -27.55 -4.35
C VAL A 338 -13.03 -28.87 -3.94
N HIS A 339 -12.90 -29.21 -2.65
CA HIS A 339 -13.38 -30.48 -2.12
C HIS A 339 -13.70 -30.36 -0.64
N HIS A 340 -14.85 -30.95 -0.24
CA HIS A 340 -15.24 -31.14 1.16
C HIS A 340 -14.86 -32.54 1.64
N PRO A 341 -14.38 -32.73 2.88
CA PRO A 341 -14.20 -34.04 3.48
C PRO A 341 -15.54 -34.77 3.59
N GLU A 342 -15.51 -36.12 3.60
CA GLU A 342 -16.69 -36.91 3.85
C GLU A 342 -17.32 -36.57 5.23
N ASN A 343 -18.63 -36.37 5.26
CA ASN A 343 -19.40 -35.97 6.46
C ASN A 343 -19.00 -34.64 7.10
N ALA A 344 -18.41 -33.73 6.32
CA ALA A 344 -18.09 -32.39 6.80
C ALA A 344 -19.35 -31.56 7.03
N GLU A 345 -19.40 -30.85 8.16
CA GLU A 345 -20.49 -29.93 8.47
C GLU A 345 -20.06 -28.49 8.18
N PRO A 346 -20.94 -27.67 7.57
CA PRO A 346 -20.65 -26.24 7.32
C PRO A 346 -20.36 -25.52 8.63
N TYR A 347 -19.29 -24.73 8.61
CA TYR A 347 -18.87 -23.94 9.75
C TYR A 347 -19.95 -22.93 10.14
N GLN A 348 -20.25 -22.85 11.43
CA GLN A 348 -21.19 -21.87 11.99
C GLN A 348 -20.43 -20.79 12.74
N MET A 349 -20.78 -19.54 12.48
CA MET A 349 -20.25 -18.41 13.26
C MET A 349 -20.72 -18.50 14.72
N PRO A 350 -19.89 -18.02 15.67
CA PRO A 350 -20.27 -18.05 17.07
C PRO A 350 -21.50 -17.17 17.34
N THR A 351 -22.41 -17.62 18.17
CA THR A 351 -23.60 -16.88 18.63
C THR A 351 -23.33 -15.98 19.81
N VAL A 352 -22.13 -16.10 20.39
CA VAL A 352 -21.66 -15.29 21.50
C VAL A 352 -20.28 -14.69 21.15
N CYS A 353 -19.98 -13.53 21.68
CA CYS A 353 -18.70 -12.86 21.47
C CYS A 353 -17.55 -13.70 22.04
N PRO A 354 -16.52 -14.03 21.24
CA PRO A 354 -15.40 -14.84 21.71
C PRO A 354 -14.54 -14.14 22.78
N SER A 355 -14.70 -12.83 22.98
CA SER A 355 -13.94 -12.06 23.96
C SER A 355 -14.70 -11.87 25.29
N CYS A 356 -15.98 -11.52 25.25
CA CYS A 356 -16.73 -11.18 26.47
C CYS A 356 -17.93 -12.08 26.75
N GLY A 357 -18.24 -13.07 25.89
CA GLY A 357 -19.36 -13.99 26.08
C GLY A 357 -20.75 -13.38 25.85
N ALA A 358 -20.88 -12.09 25.60
CA ALA A 358 -22.17 -11.47 25.33
C ALA A 358 -22.75 -11.97 23.98
N PRO A 359 -24.11 -12.04 23.84
CA PRO A 359 -24.72 -12.38 22.56
C PRO A 359 -24.25 -11.46 21.44
N VAL A 360 -24.09 -12.02 20.24
CA VAL A 360 -23.83 -11.25 19.02
C VAL A 360 -25.08 -11.09 18.20
N VAL A 361 -25.22 -10.00 17.49
CA VAL A 361 -26.42 -9.65 16.73
C VAL A 361 -26.06 -9.20 15.31
N HIS A 362 -27.00 -9.37 14.38
CA HIS A 362 -27.03 -8.64 13.12
C HIS A 362 -27.75 -7.31 13.36
N LEU A 363 -27.13 -6.21 12.96
CA LEU A 363 -27.84 -4.93 12.88
C LEU A 363 -28.61 -4.87 11.56
N GLU A 364 -29.72 -4.12 11.53
CA GLU A 364 -30.48 -3.88 10.31
C GLU A 364 -29.53 -3.32 9.22
N ASP A 365 -29.65 -3.86 8.02
CA ASP A 365 -28.83 -3.51 6.84
C ASP A 365 -27.33 -3.84 6.91
N GLU A 366 -26.87 -4.68 7.83
CA GLU A 366 -25.47 -5.11 7.91
C GLU A 366 -25.31 -6.63 7.76
N ALA A 367 -24.40 -7.03 6.85
CA ALA A 367 -23.99 -8.42 6.68
C ALA A 367 -23.07 -8.93 7.82
N ALA A 368 -22.67 -8.07 8.74
CA ALA A 368 -21.70 -8.40 9.77
C ALA A 368 -22.35 -8.70 11.12
N LEU A 369 -21.95 -9.82 11.75
CA LEU A 369 -22.24 -10.10 13.16
C LEU A 369 -21.48 -9.13 14.08
N ARG A 370 -22.12 -8.66 15.16
CA ARG A 370 -21.53 -7.72 16.10
C ARG A 370 -21.72 -8.11 17.57
N CYS A 371 -20.68 -7.88 18.33
CA CYS A 371 -20.77 -7.75 19.78
C CYS A 371 -21.21 -6.32 20.12
N VAL A 372 -22.35 -6.16 20.77
CA VAL A 372 -22.92 -4.86 21.18
C VAL A 372 -22.58 -4.49 22.63
N ASN A 373 -21.80 -5.31 23.33
CA ASN A 373 -21.38 -5.01 24.69
C ASN A 373 -20.35 -3.88 24.71
N PRO A 374 -20.65 -2.71 25.30
CA PRO A 374 -19.73 -1.58 25.36
C PRO A 374 -18.49 -1.85 26.25
N GLU A 375 -18.59 -2.81 27.18
CA GLU A 375 -17.50 -3.21 28.07
C GLU A 375 -16.68 -4.40 27.52
N CYS A 376 -16.80 -4.70 26.23
CA CYS A 376 -16.05 -5.80 25.62
C CYS A 376 -14.56 -5.52 25.62
N PRO A 377 -13.71 -6.35 26.25
CA PRO A 377 -12.25 -6.10 26.33
C PRO A 377 -11.57 -6.00 24.97
N ALA A 378 -12.01 -6.80 23.98
CA ALA A 378 -11.47 -6.72 22.64
C ALA A 378 -11.77 -5.38 21.96
N GLN A 379 -12.96 -4.81 22.17
CA GLN A 379 -13.31 -3.49 21.66
C GLN A 379 -12.52 -2.40 22.39
N ALA A 380 -12.41 -2.46 23.72
CA ALA A 380 -11.62 -1.53 24.50
C ALA A 380 -10.16 -1.50 24.04
N LEU A 381 -9.51 -2.66 23.91
CA LEU A 381 -8.14 -2.77 23.39
C LEU A 381 -7.99 -2.12 22.00
N ARG A 382 -8.88 -2.43 21.07
CA ARG A 382 -8.82 -1.89 19.71
C ARG A 382 -9.07 -0.39 19.67
N ASN A 383 -9.96 0.13 20.53
CA ASN A 383 -10.21 1.56 20.67
C ASN A 383 -9.00 2.30 21.23
N ILE A 384 -8.31 1.74 22.23
CA ILE A 384 -7.07 2.31 22.80
C ILE A 384 -5.96 2.34 21.75
N ILE A 385 -5.76 1.26 20.99
CA ILE A 385 -4.76 1.20 19.91
C ILE A 385 -5.07 2.24 18.83
N HIS A 386 -6.34 2.38 18.44
CA HIS A 386 -6.76 3.38 17.46
C HIS A 386 -6.54 4.81 17.99
N PHE A 387 -6.96 5.08 19.23
CA PHE A 387 -6.79 6.36 19.87
C PHE A 387 -5.32 6.79 19.94
N ALA A 388 -4.43 5.85 20.25
CA ALA A 388 -2.99 6.11 20.34
C ALA A 388 -2.29 6.19 18.98
N SER A 389 -2.96 5.82 17.88
CA SER A 389 -2.34 5.76 16.57
C SER A 389 -1.87 7.12 16.07
N ARG A 390 -0.91 7.10 15.12
CA ARG A 390 -0.30 8.29 14.54
C ARG A 390 -1.29 9.27 13.90
N ASP A 391 -2.34 8.74 13.29
CA ASP A 391 -3.35 9.54 12.61
C ASP A 391 -4.38 10.13 13.58
N ALA A 392 -4.45 9.58 14.80
CA ALA A 392 -5.26 10.05 15.91
C ALA A 392 -4.41 10.89 16.90
N MET A 393 -4.27 10.47 18.15
CA MET A 393 -3.59 11.23 19.20
C MET A 393 -2.06 11.09 19.21
N ASP A 394 -1.49 10.26 18.33
CA ASP A 394 -0.03 10.06 18.12
C ASP A 394 0.76 9.83 19.43
N ILE A 395 0.30 8.90 20.24
CA ILE A 395 0.95 8.55 21.52
C ILE A 395 2.06 7.53 21.24
N ASP A 396 3.26 8.04 20.94
CA ASP A 396 4.43 7.19 20.67
C ASP A 396 4.78 6.33 21.89
N GLY A 397 5.04 5.04 21.66
CA GLY A 397 5.29 4.04 22.70
C GLY A 397 4.03 3.28 23.18
N LEU A 398 2.81 3.75 22.90
CA LEU A 398 1.56 3.04 23.17
C LEU A 398 1.14 2.17 21.97
N GLY A 399 2.00 1.26 21.56
CA GLY A 399 1.70 0.29 20.50
C GLY A 399 0.87 -0.90 21.01
N THR A 400 0.50 -1.81 20.08
CA THR A 400 -0.36 -2.97 20.37
C THR A 400 0.10 -3.77 21.58
N ALA A 401 1.40 -4.10 21.69
CA ALA A 401 1.92 -4.92 22.79
C ALA A 401 1.78 -4.25 24.17
N VAL A 402 1.94 -2.93 24.24
CA VAL A 402 1.78 -2.17 25.48
C VAL A 402 0.31 -2.03 25.83
N ALA A 403 -0.53 -1.66 24.87
CA ALA A 403 -1.98 -1.57 25.06
C ALA A 403 -2.58 -2.91 25.52
N THR A 404 -2.14 -4.03 24.94
CA THR A 404 -2.56 -5.38 25.37
C THR A 404 -2.25 -5.63 26.83
N GLN A 405 -1.01 -5.38 27.27
CA GLN A 405 -0.63 -5.57 28.68
C GLN A 405 -1.43 -4.66 29.64
N LEU A 406 -1.68 -3.40 29.25
CA LEU A 406 -2.45 -2.47 30.08
C LEU A 406 -3.90 -2.93 30.27
N VAL A 407 -4.54 -3.46 29.21
CA VAL A 407 -5.89 -3.99 29.27
C VAL A 407 -5.93 -5.32 30.04
N GLU A 408 -5.00 -6.25 29.77
CA GLU A 408 -4.92 -7.55 30.46
C GLU A 408 -4.61 -7.42 31.96
N LYS A 409 -3.87 -6.38 32.35
CA LYS A 409 -3.57 -6.07 33.77
C LYS A 409 -4.63 -5.16 34.42
N ASP A 410 -5.75 -4.92 33.74
CA ASP A 410 -6.89 -4.15 34.28
C ASP A 410 -6.54 -2.69 34.61
N MET A 411 -5.52 -2.13 33.94
CA MET A 411 -5.02 -0.77 34.19
C MET A 411 -5.72 0.28 33.32
N VAL A 412 -6.22 -0.11 32.13
CA VAL A 412 -6.84 0.79 31.15
C VAL A 412 -8.04 0.11 30.52
N HIS A 413 -9.21 0.73 30.60
CA HIS A 413 -10.47 0.28 30.00
C HIS A 413 -10.96 1.22 28.90
N SER A 414 -10.49 2.44 28.90
CA SER A 414 -10.89 3.51 27.97
C SER A 414 -9.72 4.40 27.58
N ALA A 415 -9.91 5.21 26.55
CA ALA A 415 -8.93 6.22 26.16
C ALA A 415 -8.64 7.25 27.27
N ALA A 416 -9.62 7.52 28.16
CA ALA A 416 -9.44 8.46 29.27
C ALA A 416 -8.43 7.92 30.30
N ASP A 417 -8.44 6.61 30.58
CA ASP A 417 -7.56 5.98 31.56
C ASP A 417 -6.09 6.07 31.15
N VAL A 418 -5.80 6.18 29.84
CA VAL A 418 -4.44 6.39 29.33
C VAL A 418 -3.81 7.64 29.94
N TYR A 419 -4.60 8.70 30.16
CA TYR A 419 -4.14 9.95 30.74
C TYR A 419 -3.97 9.92 32.27
N ALA A 420 -4.45 8.86 32.91
CA ALA A 420 -4.31 8.62 34.36
C ALA A 420 -3.17 7.67 34.70
N LEU A 421 -2.46 7.12 33.71
CA LEU A 421 -1.35 6.19 33.92
C LEU A 421 -0.22 6.82 34.74
N SER A 422 0.24 6.10 35.76
CA SER A 422 1.40 6.48 36.57
C SER A 422 2.68 5.79 36.10
N ARG A 423 3.83 6.36 36.47
CA ARG A 423 5.15 5.79 36.21
C ARG A 423 5.30 4.41 36.87
N GLU A 424 4.80 4.25 38.08
CA GLU A 424 4.85 3.01 38.87
C GLU A 424 4.08 1.90 38.13
N GLN A 425 2.90 2.19 37.62
CA GLN A 425 2.11 1.24 36.81
C GLN A 425 2.87 0.81 35.56
N LEU A 426 3.46 1.74 34.82
CA LEU A 426 4.20 1.43 33.58
C LEU A 426 5.45 0.56 33.86
N LEU A 427 6.11 0.72 34.97
CA LEU A 427 7.26 -0.10 35.35
C LEU A 427 6.91 -1.57 35.68
N THR A 428 5.62 -1.89 35.86
CA THR A 428 5.15 -3.28 36.06
C THR A 428 4.93 -4.02 34.72
N LEU A 429 5.03 -3.31 33.58
CA LEU A 429 4.87 -3.91 32.26
C LEU A 429 6.14 -4.66 31.85
N ASP A 430 5.94 -5.77 31.11
CA ASP A 430 7.05 -6.57 30.61
C ASP A 430 7.91 -5.77 29.63
N LYS A 431 9.22 -5.87 29.79
CA LYS A 431 10.22 -5.16 28.97
C LYS A 431 10.18 -3.62 29.09
N PHE A 432 9.39 -3.06 30.03
CA PHE A 432 9.38 -1.63 30.32
C PHE A 432 10.45 -1.30 31.37
N LYS A 433 11.26 -0.28 31.09
CA LYS A 433 12.24 0.30 31.99
C LYS A 433 11.98 1.80 32.15
N GLU A 434 12.67 2.45 33.07
CA GLU A 434 12.50 3.88 33.38
C GLU A 434 12.40 4.76 32.11
N LYS A 435 13.36 4.63 31.21
CA LYS A 435 13.39 5.42 29.96
C LYS A 435 12.15 5.21 29.08
N SER A 436 11.63 3.97 29.01
CA SER A 436 10.42 3.66 28.24
C SER A 436 9.17 4.24 28.90
N ALA A 437 9.09 4.16 30.23
CA ALA A 437 7.99 4.74 30.99
C ALA A 437 7.99 6.29 30.87
N ASP A 438 9.14 6.92 31.03
CA ASP A 438 9.25 8.38 30.91
C ASP A 438 8.93 8.85 29.47
N ASN A 439 9.39 8.13 28.45
CA ASN A 439 9.06 8.44 27.05
C ASN A 439 7.56 8.36 26.77
N LEU A 440 6.90 7.29 27.24
CA LEU A 440 5.45 7.11 27.06
C LEU A 440 4.66 8.21 27.80
N LEU A 441 4.99 8.52 29.05
CA LEU A 441 4.34 9.61 29.80
C LEU A 441 4.51 10.97 29.10
N ASN A 442 5.71 11.24 28.58
CA ASN A 442 5.95 12.46 27.80
C ASN A 442 5.13 12.49 26.50
N ALA A 443 4.96 11.34 25.83
CA ALA A 443 4.12 11.25 24.64
C ALA A 443 2.63 11.48 24.98
N ILE A 444 2.15 10.92 26.10
CA ILE A 444 0.79 11.16 26.62
C ILE A 444 0.57 12.65 26.92
N GLN A 445 1.55 13.30 27.56
CA GLN A 445 1.40 14.75 27.84
C GLN A 445 1.38 15.58 26.56
N ARG A 446 2.27 15.29 25.60
CA ARG A 446 2.28 16.00 24.30
C ARG A 446 0.99 15.82 23.52
N SER A 447 0.36 14.64 23.60
CA SER A 447 -0.88 14.39 22.88
C SER A 447 -2.04 15.28 23.32
N LYS A 448 -2.00 15.88 24.53
CA LYS A 448 -3.01 16.83 25.01
C LYS A 448 -3.02 18.15 24.23
N GLU A 449 -1.95 18.44 23.48
CA GLU A 449 -1.82 19.65 22.64
C GLU A 449 -2.33 19.42 21.20
N ASN A 450 -2.77 18.20 20.88
CA ASN A 450 -3.29 17.89 19.57
C ASN A 450 -4.63 18.60 19.28
N ASN A 451 -4.87 18.86 18.02
CA ASN A 451 -6.08 19.55 17.55
C ASN A 451 -7.34 18.69 17.75
N LEU A 452 -8.50 19.36 17.76
CA LEU A 452 -9.81 18.73 17.95
C LEU A 452 -10.13 17.67 16.89
N ASP A 453 -9.69 17.83 15.65
CA ASP A 453 -9.87 16.85 14.58
C ASP A 453 -9.21 15.50 14.93
N LYS A 454 -8.01 15.53 15.53
CA LYS A 454 -7.29 14.33 15.98
C LYS A 454 -8.02 13.60 17.12
N LEU A 455 -8.57 14.38 18.05
CA LEU A 455 -9.36 13.83 19.15
C LEU A 455 -10.66 13.18 18.65
N LEU A 456 -11.39 13.85 17.76
CA LEU A 456 -12.62 13.33 17.18
C LEU A 456 -12.39 12.05 16.38
N PHE A 457 -11.33 12.04 15.56
CA PHE A 457 -10.91 10.83 14.85
C PHE A 457 -10.49 9.74 15.84
N GLY A 458 -9.74 10.08 16.89
CA GLY A 458 -9.28 9.18 17.94
C GLY A 458 -10.40 8.49 18.71
N PHE A 459 -11.54 9.14 18.93
CA PHE A 459 -12.72 8.51 19.53
C PHE A 459 -13.26 7.36 18.67
N GLY A 460 -12.94 7.32 17.39
CA GLY A 460 -13.35 6.25 16.51
C GLY A 460 -14.86 6.12 16.33
N ILE A 461 -15.56 7.23 16.40
CA ILE A 461 -17.01 7.30 16.19
C ILE A 461 -17.33 6.75 14.80
N ARG A 462 -18.33 5.88 14.73
CA ARG A 462 -18.76 5.27 13.49
C ARG A 462 -19.11 6.32 12.44
N ASN A 463 -18.65 6.13 11.20
CA ASN A 463 -18.81 7.03 10.07
C ASN A 463 -18.06 8.37 10.20
N ILE A 464 -17.33 8.62 11.28
CA ILE A 464 -16.46 9.79 11.44
C ILE A 464 -15.02 9.36 11.14
N GLY A 465 -14.58 9.54 9.88
CA GLY A 465 -13.18 9.40 9.47
C GLY A 465 -12.41 10.70 9.65
N ASP A 466 -11.13 10.70 9.25
CA ASP A 466 -10.23 11.86 9.31
C ASP A 466 -10.82 13.14 8.71
N LYS A 467 -11.42 13.02 7.51
CA LYS A 467 -12.04 14.17 6.81
C LYS A 467 -13.26 14.72 7.51
N ALA A 468 -14.15 13.84 7.98
CA ALA A 468 -15.35 14.26 8.71
C ALA A 468 -14.95 14.89 10.06
N ALA A 469 -13.96 14.33 10.76
CA ALA A 469 -13.41 14.90 11.98
C ALA A 469 -12.83 16.30 11.76
N ALA A 470 -12.08 16.50 10.66
CA ALA A 470 -11.52 17.79 10.30
C ALA A 470 -12.62 18.85 10.02
N LEU A 471 -13.65 18.47 9.24
CA LEU A 471 -14.80 19.37 8.95
C LEU A 471 -15.56 19.76 10.22
N LEU A 472 -15.80 18.79 11.12
CA LEU A 472 -16.46 19.06 12.40
C LEU A 472 -15.60 19.98 13.27
N ALA A 473 -14.29 19.74 13.33
CA ALA A 473 -13.38 20.58 14.11
C ALA A 473 -13.30 22.02 13.55
N GLU A 474 -13.30 22.19 12.23
CA GLU A 474 -13.30 23.48 11.56
C GLU A 474 -14.61 24.26 11.83
N HIS A 475 -15.76 23.56 11.73
CA HIS A 475 -17.07 24.18 11.90
C HIS A 475 -17.37 24.57 13.34
N PHE A 476 -17.12 23.68 14.30
CA PHE A 476 -17.50 23.88 15.71
C PHE A 476 -16.38 24.45 16.56
N GLY A 477 -15.12 24.29 16.20
CA GLY A 477 -13.95 24.80 16.91
C GLY A 477 -13.68 24.13 18.28
N LEU A 478 -14.71 23.77 19.04
CA LEU A 478 -14.63 23.20 20.38
C LEU A 478 -15.50 21.95 20.52
N LEU A 479 -15.01 20.96 21.29
CA LEU A 479 -15.75 19.74 21.58
C LEU A 479 -17.12 19.98 22.24
N HIS A 480 -17.18 20.94 23.13
CA HIS A 480 -18.42 21.34 23.82
C HIS A 480 -19.47 21.83 22.81
N ALA A 481 -19.10 22.63 21.80
CA ALA A 481 -20.02 23.09 20.78
C ALA A 481 -20.61 21.94 19.95
N ILE A 482 -19.80 20.90 19.66
CA ILE A 482 -20.28 19.68 18.98
C ILE A 482 -21.31 18.95 19.86
N ARG A 483 -21.05 18.86 21.18
CA ARG A 483 -21.94 18.18 22.11
C ARG A 483 -23.30 18.86 22.29
N GLU A 484 -23.36 20.18 22.11
CA GLU A 484 -24.55 21.01 22.27
C GLU A 484 -25.27 21.31 20.94
N ALA A 485 -24.70 20.88 19.81
CA ALA A 485 -25.33 21.06 18.52
C ALA A 485 -26.59 20.18 18.39
N ASP A 486 -27.65 20.77 17.86
CA ASP A 486 -28.85 20.07 17.44
C ASP A 486 -28.56 19.24 16.18
N ALA A 487 -29.30 18.13 16.00
CA ALA A 487 -29.15 17.19 14.89
C ALA A 487 -29.64 17.75 13.54
#